data_40d4b12fe4819cdd55fd9f9469a39d19
#
_entry.id   40d4b12fe4819cdd55fd9f9469a39d19
#
_cell.length_a   1.000
_cell.length_b   1.000
_cell.length_c   1.000
_cell.angle_alpha   90.00
_cell.angle_beta   90.00
_cell.angle_gamma   90.00
#
_symmetry.space_group_name_H-M   'P 1'
#
loop_
_entity.id
_entity.type
_entity.pdbx_description
1 polymer ?
#
loop_
_entity_poly.entity_id
_entity_poly.type
_entity_poly.pdbx_seq_one_letter_code
_entity_poly.pdbx_strand_id
1 'polypeptide(L)'
;MQDCLDDLVLALSTEKNRGKVADYIPQLAHVDPNQFGIAVCTPEGQMYSAGQADTLFSIQSISKVFTLTMALGKLGDGIWTHVGREPSGDPFNSIVQLEHESGKPRNPFINAGAIAVVDAIMMGHEPKETLAEILNFVRFIANDNSICFDHAVAASEMAHRDRNASLAHFMKAFGRLRHDVDKVLGTYFHQCSIAMSCEQLARAGLFLVSDGVDETTGIRVVSAQRARRINSLMMMCGHYDGSGEFAYRVGLPGKSGVGGGILAIAPGKGSIAVWSPGLDVLGNSYLGTRALERFVQHTGWSVFGH
;
A
#
# COMPACT_ATOMS: atom_id res chain seq x y z
N MET A 1 8.86 -8.88 -21.99
CA MET A 1 8.50 -8.05 -20.81
C MET A 1 9.21 -6.70 -20.87
N GLN A 2 10.55 -6.66 -21.00
CA GLN A 2 11.29 -5.38 -21.02
C GLN A 2 10.75 -4.43 -22.09
N ASP A 3 10.63 -4.87 -23.33
CA ASP A 3 10.11 -4.04 -24.44
C ASP A 3 8.72 -3.46 -24.14
N CYS A 4 7.86 -4.24 -23.47
CA CYS A 4 6.53 -3.76 -23.05
C CYS A 4 6.64 -2.61 -22.04
N LEU A 5 7.57 -2.68 -21.06
CA LEU A 5 7.75 -1.61 -20.09
C LEU A 5 8.36 -0.35 -20.72
N ASP A 6 9.31 -0.51 -21.63
CA ASP A 6 9.96 0.59 -22.35
C ASP A 6 8.93 1.32 -23.23
N ASP A 7 8.10 0.59 -23.94
CA ASP A 7 6.99 1.14 -24.75
C ASP A 7 5.96 1.89 -23.89
N LEU A 8 5.65 1.38 -22.69
CA LEU A 8 4.76 2.05 -21.74
C LEU A 8 5.34 3.39 -21.28
N VAL A 9 6.63 3.43 -20.89
CA VAL A 9 7.31 4.66 -20.51
C VAL A 9 7.28 5.68 -21.64
N LEU A 10 7.62 5.25 -22.85
CA LEU A 10 7.60 6.12 -24.03
C LEU A 10 6.19 6.67 -24.32
N ALA A 11 5.18 5.82 -24.29
CA ALA A 11 3.80 6.23 -24.54
C ALA A 11 3.25 7.20 -23.48
N LEU A 12 3.66 7.04 -22.21
CA LEU A 12 3.22 7.89 -21.12
C LEU A 12 4.04 9.18 -20.97
N SER A 13 5.24 9.24 -21.54
CA SER A 13 6.09 10.44 -21.52
C SER A 13 5.44 11.63 -22.22
N THR A 14 4.58 11.38 -23.21
CA THR A 14 3.88 12.41 -23.99
C THR A 14 2.55 12.87 -23.37
N GLU A 15 2.13 12.26 -22.28
CA GLU A 15 0.87 12.60 -21.60
C GLU A 15 0.98 13.97 -20.91
N LYS A 16 0.10 14.89 -21.32
CA LYS A 16 0.05 16.26 -20.79
C LYS A 16 -0.58 16.31 -19.40
N ASN A 17 -1.65 15.53 -19.21
CA ASN A 17 -2.28 15.42 -17.88
C ASN A 17 -1.57 14.36 -17.08
N ARG A 18 -0.91 14.78 -16.01
CA ARG A 18 -0.19 13.89 -15.09
C ARG A 18 -0.85 13.77 -13.72
N GLY A 19 -2.02 14.40 -13.53
CA GLY A 19 -2.68 14.52 -12.22
C GLY A 19 -2.08 15.65 -11.39
N LYS A 20 -2.48 15.71 -10.10
CA LYS A 20 -2.00 16.70 -9.12
C LYS A 20 -1.21 16.00 -8.02
N VAL A 21 0.00 16.45 -7.75
CA VAL A 21 0.81 15.95 -6.63
C VAL A 21 0.12 16.27 -5.30
N ALA A 22 0.16 15.34 -4.34
CA ALA A 22 -0.37 15.56 -3.00
C ALA A 22 0.34 16.73 -2.32
N ASP A 23 -0.42 17.67 -1.78
CA ASP A 23 0.10 18.92 -1.24
C ASP A 23 -0.23 19.16 0.25
N TYR A 24 -0.79 18.15 0.94
CA TYR A 24 -1.15 18.26 2.35
C TYR A 24 0.06 18.23 3.30
N ILE A 25 1.22 17.73 2.85
CA ILE A 25 2.52 17.84 3.52
C ILE A 25 3.60 18.29 2.54
N PRO A 26 4.56 19.12 2.99
CA PRO A 26 5.62 19.69 2.13
C PRO A 26 6.44 18.63 1.39
N GLN A 27 6.78 17.51 2.03
CA GLN A 27 7.62 16.45 1.46
C GLN A 27 6.97 15.76 0.25
N LEU A 28 5.66 15.71 0.17
CA LEU A 28 4.95 15.23 -1.02
C LEU A 28 4.78 16.35 -2.05
N ALA A 29 4.48 17.58 -1.60
CA ALA A 29 4.22 18.70 -2.48
C ALA A 29 5.42 19.08 -3.38
N HIS A 30 6.64 18.81 -2.93
CA HIS A 30 7.87 19.16 -3.66
C HIS A 30 8.35 18.07 -4.63
N VAL A 31 7.64 16.94 -4.75
CA VAL A 31 8.02 15.87 -5.67
C VAL A 31 7.75 16.33 -7.12
N ASP A 32 8.73 16.13 -8.01
CA ASP A 32 8.60 16.48 -9.44
C ASP A 32 7.48 15.64 -10.10
N PRO A 33 6.39 16.27 -10.59
CA PRO A 33 5.27 15.58 -11.23
C PRO A 33 5.63 14.84 -12.52
N ASN A 34 6.81 15.11 -13.10
CA ASN A 34 7.25 14.49 -14.35
C ASN A 34 7.85 13.09 -14.14
N GLN A 35 8.03 12.65 -12.91
CA GLN A 35 8.57 11.33 -12.62
C GLN A 35 7.60 10.21 -12.98
N PHE A 36 8.16 9.12 -13.50
CA PHE A 36 7.44 7.88 -13.77
C PHE A 36 8.41 6.70 -13.72
N GLY A 37 8.08 5.69 -12.96
CA GLY A 37 8.82 4.42 -12.89
C GLY A 37 7.86 3.25 -12.79
N ILE A 38 8.25 2.11 -13.39
CA ILE A 38 7.51 0.85 -13.32
C ILE A 38 8.49 -0.30 -13.17
N ALA A 39 8.16 -1.28 -12.33
CA ALA A 39 8.92 -2.51 -12.17
C ALA A 39 7.98 -3.71 -12.08
N VAL A 40 8.44 -4.84 -12.61
CA VAL A 40 7.75 -6.13 -12.58
C VAL A 40 8.73 -7.19 -12.07
N CYS A 41 8.34 -7.91 -11.02
CA CYS A 41 9.09 -9.05 -10.49
C CYS A 41 8.31 -10.34 -10.77
N THR A 42 8.92 -11.29 -11.48
CA THR A 42 8.32 -12.61 -11.76
C THR A 42 8.43 -13.53 -10.54
N PRO A 43 7.66 -14.64 -10.47
CA PRO A 43 7.78 -15.61 -9.38
C PRO A 43 9.21 -16.11 -9.17
N GLU A 44 9.97 -16.30 -10.25
CA GLU A 44 11.37 -16.75 -10.23
C GLU A 44 12.34 -15.65 -9.75
N GLY A 45 11.84 -14.44 -9.48
CA GLY A 45 12.64 -13.30 -9.01
C GLY A 45 13.29 -12.48 -10.11
N GLN A 46 12.94 -12.72 -11.39
CA GLN A 46 13.46 -11.88 -12.47
C GLN A 46 12.80 -10.50 -12.41
N MET A 47 13.62 -9.46 -12.39
CA MET A 47 13.20 -8.07 -12.35
C MET A 47 13.28 -7.45 -13.74
N TYR A 48 12.20 -6.78 -14.14
CA TYR A 48 12.13 -5.90 -15.30
C TYR A 48 11.71 -4.52 -14.82
N SER A 49 12.37 -3.49 -15.32
CA SER A 49 12.06 -2.12 -14.90
C SER A 49 12.29 -1.10 -15.99
N ALA A 50 11.55 0.01 -15.94
CA ALA A 50 11.69 1.11 -16.89
C ALA A 50 11.35 2.46 -16.24
N GLY A 51 11.85 3.56 -16.81
CA GLY A 51 11.73 4.90 -16.26
C GLY A 51 12.56 5.06 -14.98
N GLN A 52 12.10 5.88 -14.03
CA GLN A 52 12.77 6.13 -12.75
C GLN A 52 12.40 5.06 -11.71
N ALA A 53 12.51 3.78 -12.07
CA ALA A 53 12.07 2.67 -11.23
C ALA A 53 12.93 2.45 -9.97
N ASP A 54 14.16 2.95 -9.97
CA ASP A 54 15.13 2.92 -8.85
C ASP A 54 15.00 4.11 -7.90
N THR A 55 14.23 5.14 -8.27
CA THR A 55 14.04 6.33 -7.42
C THR A 55 13.20 5.98 -6.19
N LEU A 56 13.71 6.41 -5.02
CA LEU A 56 13.01 6.21 -3.75
C LEU A 56 11.83 7.18 -3.60
N PHE A 57 10.70 6.68 -3.16
CA PHE A 57 9.53 7.46 -2.78
C PHE A 57 8.91 6.90 -1.49
N SER A 58 8.21 7.75 -0.75
CA SER A 58 7.44 7.30 0.41
C SER A 58 6.25 6.44 -0.06
N ILE A 59 6.20 5.17 0.35
CA ILE A 59 5.16 4.23 -0.10
C ILE A 59 3.77 4.50 0.50
N GLN A 60 3.72 5.33 1.53
CA GLN A 60 2.47 5.78 2.14
C GLN A 60 1.51 4.62 2.44
N SER A 61 0.27 4.70 1.98
CA SER A 61 -0.76 3.69 2.25
C SER A 61 -0.50 2.30 1.65
N ILE A 62 0.51 2.12 0.80
CA ILE A 62 0.90 0.78 0.34
C ILE A 62 1.43 -0.04 1.52
N SER A 63 2.09 0.57 2.48
CA SER A 63 2.60 -0.06 3.70
C SER A 63 1.55 -0.82 4.51
N LYS A 64 0.27 -0.45 4.38
CA LYS A 64 -0.87 -1.12 5.04
C LYS A 64 -1.02 -2.59 4.63
N VAL A 65 -0.57 -2.96 3.43
CA VAL A 65 -0.54 -4.37 2.98
C VAL A 65 0.43 -5.17 3.86
N PHE A 66 1.58 -4.61 4.14
CA PHE A 66 2.63 -5.28 4.90
C PHE A 66 2.27 -5.39 6.39
N THR A 67 1.70 -4.34 6.99
CA THR A 67 1.26 -4.39 8.39
C THR A 67 0.03 -5.27 8.58
N LEU A 68 -0.89 -5.35 7.61
CA LEU A 68 -1.97 -6.35 7.63
C LEU A 68 -1.40 -7.78 7.56
N THR A 69 -0.38 -8.00 6.73
CA THR A 69 0.30 -9.31 6.64
C THR A 69 0.91 -9.70 7.99
N MET A 70 1.60 -8.78 8.66
CA MET A 70 2.14 -8.99 10.00
C MET A 70 1.03 -9.27 11.03
N ALA A 71 -0.05 -8.50 11.00
CA ALA A 71 -1.18 -8.69 11.90
C ALA A 71 -1.83 -10.07 11.75
N LEU A 72 -2.01 -10.52 10.52
CA LEU A 72 -2.48 -11.89 10.24
C LEU A 72 -1.47 -12.96 10.71
N GLY A 73 -0.17 -12.68 10.65
CA GLY A 73 0.87 -13.54 11.20
C GLY A 73 0.79 -13.66 12.72
N LYS A 74 0.68 -12.52 13.43
CA LYS A 74 0.67 -12.45 14.89
C LYS A 74 -0.65 -12.88 15.53
N LEU A 75 -1.78 -12.44 14.98
CA LEU A 75 -3.11 -12.54 15.57
C LEU A 75 -4.02 -13.55 14.88
N GLY A 76 -3.65 -14.01 13.69
CA GLY A 76 -4.53 -14.83 12.87
C GLY A 76 -5.85 -14.13 12.58
N ASP A 77 -6.95 -14.85 12.65
CA ASP A 77 -8.30 -14.32 12.43
C ASP A 77 -8.77 -13.37 13.57
N GLY A 78 -8.03 -13.31 14.69
CA GLY A 78 -8.31 -12.37 15.78
C GLY A 78 -8.24 -10.90 15.36
N ILE A 79 -7.48 -10.57 14.30
CA ILE A 79 -7.42 -9.20 13.75
C ILE A 79 -8.81 -8.69 13.33
N TRP A 80 -9.71 -9.56 12.92
CA TRP A 80 -11.06 -9.19 12.47
C TRP A 80 -12.00 -8.73 13.59
N THR A 81 -11.58 -8.85 14.84
CA THR A 81 -12.27 -8.20 15.97
C THR A 81 -11.98 -6.70 16.02
N HIS A 82 -10.80 -6.27 15.51
CA HIS A 82 -10.35 -4.88 15.51
C HIS A 82 -10.77 -4.12 14.24
N VAL A 83 -10.84 -4.80 13.11
CA VAL A 83 -11.14 -4.20 11.81
C VAL A 83 -12.05 -5.12 10.99
N GLY A 84 -12.91 -4.53 10.15
CA GLY A 84 -13.78 -5.26 9.23
C GLY A 84 -13.07 -5.66 7.93
N ARG A 85 -13.88 -6.03 6.93
CA ARG A 85 -13.41 -6.54 5.63
C ARG A 85 -14.20 -5.99 4.45
N GLU A 86 -15.09 -5.02 4.71
CA GLU A 86 -16.01 -4.48 3.71
C GLU A 86 -15.47 -3.18 3.10
N PRO A 87 -15.75 -2.90 1.82
CA PRO A 87 -15.46 -1.60 1.23
C PRO A 87 -16.13 -0.48 2.01
N SER A 88 -15.51 0.70 2.03
CA SER A 88 -16.14 1.90 2.53
C SER A 88 -16.99 2.52 1.41
N GLY A 89 -18.21 2.95 1.70
CA GLY A 89 -19.02 3.78 0.82
C GLY A 89 -18.78 5.28 1.03
N ASP A 90 -17.92 5.62 1.98
CA ASP A 90 -17.54 6.99 2.36
C ASP A 90 -16.04 7.20 2.11
N PRO A 91 -15.58 8.47 2.01
CA PRO A 91 -14.16 8.79 1.89
C PRO A 91 -13.30 8.08 2.93
N PHE A 92 -12.10 7.63 2.54
CA PHE A 92 -11.18 6.80 3.34
C PHE A 92 -10.81 7.36 4.73
N ASN A 93 -11.15 8.62 4.99
CA ASN A 93 -10.93 9.33 6.24
C ASN A 93 -12.26 9.86 6.87
N SER A 94 -13.40 9.27 6.49
CA SER A 94 -14.72 9.64 7.06
C SER A 94 -14.84 9.17 8.51
N ILE A 95 -15.33 10.06 9.39
CA ILE A 95 -15.66 9.74 10.78
C ILE A 95 -17.10 9.23 10.91
N VAL A 96 -17.99 9.60 9.99
CA VAL A 96 -19.40 9.21 9.99
C VAL A 96 -19.55 7.69 9.94
N GLN A 97 -18.76 7.04 9.09
CA GLN A 97 -18.73 5.59 9.00
C GLN A 97 -18.36 4.92 10.34
N LEU A 98 -17.38 5.48 11.06
CA LEU A 98 -16.95 4.94 12.36
C LEU A 98 -18.06 5.06 13.41
N GLU A 99 -18.87 6.10 13.37
CA GLU A 99 -19.99 6.27 14.29
C GLU A 99 -21.04 5.17 14.07
N HIS A 100 -21.45 4.94 12.84
CA HIS A 100 -22.38 3.85 12.49
C HIS A 100 -21.87 2.46 12.89
N GLU A 101 -20.57 2.24 12.84
CA GLU A 101 -19.91 0.98 13.13
C GLU A 101 -19.39 0.87 14.58
N SER A 102 -19.86 1.76 15.48
CA SER A 102 -19.43 1.79 16.90
C SER A 102 -17.91 1.78 17.06
N GLY A 103 -17.24 2.63 16.29
CA GLY A 103 -15.79 2.80 16.31
C GLY A 103 -14.98 1.69 15.63
N LYS A 104 -15.62 0.67 15.00
CA LYS A 104 -14.91 -0.40 14.29
C LYS A 104 -14.71 -0.01 12.82
N PRO A 105 -13.45 0.11 12.33
CA PRO A 105 -13.20 0.44 10.93
C PRO A 105 -13.66 -0.66 9.97
N ARG A 106 -14.19 -0.28 8.80
CA ARG A 106 -14.74 -1.22 7.81
C ARG A 106 -13.72 -2.14 7.18
N ASN A 107 -12.50 -1.67 6.94
CA ASN A 107 -11.42 -2.47 6.36
C ASN A 107 -10.03 -1.95 6.77
N PRO A 108 -8.96 -2.74 6.62
CA PRO A 108 -7.61 -2.38 7.06
C PRO A 108 -6.92 -1.33 6.16
N PHE A 109 -7.51 -0.93 5.04
CA PHE A 109 -6.88 -0.06 4.05
C PHE A 109 -7.36 1.40 4.10
N ILE A 110 -8.48 1.70 4.80
CA ILE A 110 -8.81 3.06 5.23
C ILE A 110 -7.92 3.46 6.41
N ASN A 111 -7.76 4.77 6.66
CA ASN A 111 -6.83 5.25 7.69
C ASN A 111 -7.20 4.73 9.09
N ALA A 112 -8.45 4.80 9.48
CA ALA A 112 -8.92 4.27 10.77
C ALA A 112 -8.58 2.78 10.93
N GLY A 113 -8.75 1.97 9.85
CA GLY A 113 -8.43 0.56 9.85
C GLY A 113 -6.94 0.29 10.00
N ALA A 114 -6.11 1.04 9.30
CA ALA A 114 -4.66 0.91 9.42
C ALA A 114 -4.15 1.30 10.81
N ILE A 115 -4.72 2.36 11.41
CA ILE A 115 -4.42 2.77 12.79
C ILE A 115 -4.80 1.64 13.77
N ALA A 116 -5.97 1.03 13.61
CA ALA A 116 -6.40 -0.11 14.43
C ALA A 116 -5.51 -1.35 14.24
N VAL A 117 -5.02 -1.61 13.01
CA VAL A 117 -4.06 -2.67 12.73
C VAL A 117 -2.73 -2.40 13.42
N VAL A 118 -2.22 -1.16 13.37
CA VAL A 118 -0.99 -0.76 14.07
C VAL A 118 -1.15 -0.98 15.59
N ASP A 119 -2.23 -0.50 16.18
CA ASP A 119 -2.51 -0.73 17.61
C ASP A 119 -2.50 -2.24 17.95
N ALA A 120 -3.11 -3.06 17.09
CA ALA A 120 -3.18 -4.50 17.30
C ALA A 120 -1.82 -5.19 17.20
N ILE A 121 -0.94 -4.81 16.27
CA ILE A 121 0.40 -5.41 16.14
C ILE A 121 1.40 -4.96 17.21
N MET A 122 1.16 -3.82 17.84
CA MET A 122 2.00 -3.35 18.97
C MET A 122 1.98 -4.36 20.13
N MET A 123 0.83 -4.97 20.42
CA MET A 123 0.70 -6.07 21.43
C MET A 123 1.37 -5.79 22.78
N GLY A 124 1.39 -4.53 23.20
CA GLY A 124 2.03 -4.10 24.43
C GLY A 124 3.53 -3.76 24.31
N HIS A 125 4.08 -3.84 23.09
CA HIS A 125 5.44 -3.37 22.82
C HIS A 125 5.47 -1.83 22.73
N GLU A 126 6.64 -1.26 22.99
CA GLU A 126 6.86 0.16 22.77
C GLU A 126 6.95 0.46 21.25
N PRO A 127 6.61 1.69 20.81
CA PRO A 127 6.64 2.07 19.40
C PRO A 127 7.93 1.72 18.68
N LYS A 128 9.08 1.91 19.35
CA LYS A 128 10.40 1.61 18.77
C LYS A 128 10.57 0.13 18.39
N GLU A 129 10.07 -0.77 19.21
CA GLU A 129 10.15 -2.21 18.96
C GLU A 129 9.25 -2.59 17.78
N THR A 130 8.02 -2.08 17.77
CA THR A 130 7.08 -2.31 16.67
C THR A 130 7.60 -1.74 15.35
N LEU A 131 8.21 -0.55 15.36
CA LEU A 131 8.83 0.04 14.18
C LEU A 131 9.99 -0.80 13.65
N ALA A 132 10.82 -1.32 14.54
CA ALA A 132 11.91 -2.23 14.15
C ALA A 132 11.35 -3.51 13.51
N GLU A 133 10.29 -4.09 14.04
CA GLU A 133 9.63 -5.27 13.46
C GLU A 133 9.05 -4.98 12.09
N ILE A 134 8.33 -3.84 11.91
CA ILE A 134 7.76 -3.43 10.62
C ILE A 134 8.88 -3.27 9.59
N LEU A 135 9.93 -2.53 9.91
CA LEU A 135 11.02 -2.28 9.00
C LEU A 135 11.78 -3.57 8.63
N ASN A 136 12.07 -4.41 9.61
CA ASN A 136 12.73 -5.70 9.38
C ASN A 136 11.86 -6.63 8.53
N PHE A 137 10.55 -6.63 8.72
CA PHE A 137 9.63 -7.40 7.88
C PHE A 137 9.66 -6.91 6.43
N VAL A 138 9.59 -5.59 6.20
CA VAL A 138 9.64 -5.03 4.83
C VAL A 138 10.99 -5.33 4.17
N ARG A 139 12.10 -5.17 4.88
CA ARG A 139 13.44 -5.55 4.40
C ARG A 139 13.54 -7.02 4.04
N PHE A 140 12.97 -7.88 4.87
CA PHE A 140 12.95 -9.32 4.65
C PHE A 140 12.20 -9.69 3.36
N ILE A 141 10.97 -9.20 3.16
CA ILE A 141 10.17 -9.53 1.96
C ILE A 141 10.71 -8.86 0.69
N ALA A 142 11.35 -7.69 0.80
CA ALA A 142 12.04 -7.03 -0.31
C ALA A 142 13.42 -7.63 -0.59
N ASN A 143 13.96 -8.43 0.32
CA ASN A 143 15.35 -8.91 0.32
C ASN A 143 16.36 -7.76 0.19
N ASP A 144 16.11 -6.65 0.91
CA ASP A 144 16.93 -5.45 0.84
C ASP A 144 17.00 -4.72 2.19
N ASN A 145 18.18 -4.67 2.79
CA ASN A 145 18.44 -4.04 4.07
C ASN A 145 18.63 -2.50 3.99
N SER A 146 18.70 -1.93 2.80
CA SER A 146 18.86 -0.49 2.59
C SER A 146 17.56 0.30 2.86
N ILE A 147 16.39 -0.37 2.81
CA ILE A 147 15.09 0.24 3.05
C ILE A 147 15.07 0.88 4.44
N CYS A 148 14.57 2.11 4.51
CA CYS A 148 14.51 2.89 5.75
C CYS A 148 13.27 3.77 5.81
N PHE A 149 13.03 4.37 6.97
CA PHE A 149 12.03 5.41 7.12
C PHE A 149 12.57 6.75 6.60
N ASP A 150 11.73 7.49 5.88
CA ASP A 150 11.95 8.92 5.66
C ASP A 150 11.44 9.69 6.88
N HIS A 151 12.37 10.07 7.76
CA HIS A 151 12.03 10.76 9.00
C HIS A 151 11.44 12.16 8.76
N ALA A 152 11.76 12.82 7.64
CA ALA A 152 11.17 14.12 7.30
C ALA A 152 9.69 13.96 6.93
N VAL A 153 9.34 12.91 6.17
CA VAL A 153 7.94 12.54 5.89
C VAL A 153 7.22 12.20 7.19
N ALA A 154 7.78 11.35 8.05
CA ALA A 154 7.14 10.96 9.31
C ALA A 154 6.87 12.18 10.23
N ALA A 155 7.82 13.09 10.35
CA ALA A 155 7.68 14.32 11.13
C ALA A 155 6.59 15.24 10.55
N SER A 156 6.53 15.34 9.22
CA SER A 156 5.53 16.16 8.54
C SER A 156 4.10 15.58 8.70
N GLU A 157 3.94 14.27 8.59
CA GLU A 157 2.68 13.58 8.87
C GLU A 157 2.22 13.82 10.32
N MET A 158 3.16 13.79 11.28
CA MET A 158 2.87 14.09 12.67
C MET A 158 2.45 15.56 12.87
N ALA A 159 3.06 16.50 12.16
CA ALA A 159 2.69 17.91 12.23
C ALA A 159 1.29 18.21 11.64
N HIS A 160 0.81 17.36 10.70
CA HIS A 160 -0.49 17.52 10.04
C HIS A 160 -1.49 16.42 10.46
N ARG A 161 -1.38 15.94 11.70
CA ARG A 161 -2.05 14.74 12.21
C ARG A 161 -3.53 14.87 12.54
N ASP A 162 -4.10 16.07 12.60
CA ASP A 162 -5.41 16.35 13.21
C ASP A 162 -6.53 15.42 12.72
N ARG A 163 -6.60 15.14 11.43
CA ARG A 163 -7.60 14.24 10.85
C ARG A 163 -7.43 12.81 11.37
N ASN A 164 -6.22 12.28 11.36
CA ASN A 164 -5.91 10.94 11.86
C ASN A 164 -6.05 10.87 13.39
N ALA A 165 -5.71 11.94 14.11
CA ALA A 165 -5.91 12.04 15.54
C ALA A 165 -7.41 12.01 15.92
N SER A 166 -8.26 12.71 15.17
CA SER A 166 -9.70 12.64 15.36
C SER A 166 -10.25 11.22 15.20
N LEU A 167 -9.82 10.49 14.17
CA LEU A 167 -10.20 9.09 13.95
C LEU A 167 -9.71 8.18 15.11
N ALA A 168 -8.48 8.37 15.55
CA ALA A 168 -7.87 7.56 16.60
C ALA A 168 -8.55 7.81 17.96
N HIS A 169 -8.79 9.07 18.34
CA HIS A 169 -9.52 9.42 19.57
C HIS A 169 -10.95 8.92 19.55
N PHE A 170 -11.62 8.98 18.40
CA PHE A 170 -12.96 8.45 18.24
C PHE A 170 -12.97 6.92 18.48
N MET A 171 -12.08 6.18 17.82
CA MET A 171 -11.93 4.74 18.07
C MET A 171 -11.56 4.42 19.53
N LYS A 172 -10.72 5.24 20.15
CA LYS A 172 -10.32 5.09 21.57
C LYS A 172 -11.53 5.24 22.50
N ALA A 173 -12.43 6.19 22.23
CA ALA A 173 -13.64 6.40 23.01
C ALA A 173 -14.58 5.19 22.97
N PHE A 174 -14.58 4.40 21.90
CA PHE A 174 -15.29 3.12 21.80
C PHE A 174 -14.50 1.92 22.33
N GLY A 175 -13.32 2.14 22.95
CA GLY A 175 -12.47 1.06 23.45
C GLY A 175 -11.82 0.21 22.37
N ARG A 176 -11.72 0.71 21.11
CA ARG A 176 -11.17 -0.03 19.97
C ARG A 176 -9.64 0.05 19.88
N LEU A 177 -9.02 1.04 20.49
CA LEU A 177 -7.57 1.14 20.62
C LEU A 177 -7.13 0.85 22.06
N ARG A 178 -6.08 0.08 22.22
CA ARG A 178 -5.52 -0.32 23.51
C ARG A 178 -4.45 0.65 24.01
N HIS A 179 -3.54 1.02 23.09
CA HIS A 179 -2.41 1.90 23.42
C HIS A 179 -2.80 3.38 23.41
N ASP A 180 -1.89 4.21 23.85
CA ASP A 180 -1.99 5.66 23.78
C ASP A 180 -2.07 6.11 22.33
N VAL A 181 -2.94 7.10 22.03
CA VAL A 181 -3.19 7.56 20.67
C VAL A 181 -1.93 8.12 20.02
N ASP A 182 -1.10 8.87 20.76
CA ASP A 182 0.13 9.46 20.20
C ASP A 182 1.17 8.38 19.89
N LYS A 183 1.25 7.31 20.70
CA LYS A 183 2.10 6.15 20.41
C LYS A 183 1.67 5.42 19.14
N VAL A 184 0.38 5.19 18.99
CA VAL A 184 -0.19 4.51 17.79
C VAL A 184 0.02 5.35 16.54
N LEU A 185 -0.28 6.66 16.61
CA LEU A 185 -0.11 7.56 15.47
C LEU A 185 1.34 7.74 15.08
N GLY A 186 2.25 7.86 16.05
CA GLY A 186 3.69 7.92 15.77
C GLY A 186 4.18 6.68 15.01
N THR A 187 3.74 5.49 15.42
CA THR A 187 4.04 4.23 14.73
C THR A 187 3.43 4.21 13.32
N TYR A 188 2.18 4.63 13.18
CA TYR A 188 1.46 4.69 11.90
C TYR A 188 2.13 5.64 10.90
N PHE A 189 2.56 6.82 11.33
CA PHE A 189 3.21 7.78 10.43
C PHE A 189 4.60 7.33 9.98
N HIS A 190 5.37 6.69 10.84
CA HIS A 190 6.63 6.06 10.43
C HIS A 190 6.39 4.91 9.44
N GLN A 191 5.36 4.07 9.65
CA GLN A 191 4.98 3.06 8.68
C GLN A 191 4.69 3.68 7.31
N CYS A 192 3.94 4.79 7.25
CA CYS A 192 3.63 5.49 6.00
C CYS A 192 4.89 6.10 5.34
N SER A 193 5.91 6.44 6.14
CA SER A 193 7.14 7.08 5.68
C SER A 193 8.22 6.11 5.18
N ILE A 194 7.95 4.81 5.11
CA ILE A 194 8.90 3.85 4.52
C ILE A 194 9.20 4.28 3.08
N ALA A 195 10.49 4.46 2.77
CA ALA A 195 10.97 4.83 1.45
C ALA A 195 11.41 3.58 0.68
N MET A 196 10.85 3.39 -0.51
CA MET A 196 11.16 2.26 -1.41
C MET A 196 11.16 2.74 -2.85
N SER A 197 11.89 2.04 -3.70
CA SER A 197 11.80 2.15 -5.16
C SER A 197 10.71 1.23 -5.72
N CYS A 198 10.36 1.38 -7.00
CA CYS A 198 9.45 0.43 -7.66
C CYS A 198 10.03 -0.99 -7.67
N GLU A 199 11.35 -1.15 -7.86
CA GLU A 199 11.99 -2.46 -7.86
C GLU A 199 11.89 -3.14 -6.49
N GLN A 200 12.22 -2.42 -5.41
CA GLN A 200 12.08 -2.92 -4.05
C GLN A 200 10.62 -3.26 -3.71
N LEU A 201 9.68 -2.43 -4.16
CA LEU A 201 8.26 -2.63 -3.90
C LEU A 201 7.69 -3.82 -4.68
N ALA A 202 8.06 -3.98 -5.96
CA ALA A 202 7.68 -5.15 -6.76
C ALA A 202 8.23 -6.44 -6.14
N ARG A 203 9.50 -6.44 -5.69
CA ARG A 203 10.09 -7.57 -4.99
C ARG A 203 9.35 -7.89 -3.68
N ALA A 204 9.00 -6.86 -2.90
CA ALA A 204 8.28 -7.01 -1.63
C ALA A 204 6.88 -7.62 -1.79
N GLY A 205 6.24 -7.44 -2.95
CA GLY A 205 4.91 -8.00 -3.24
C GLY A 205 4.92 -9.47 -3.67
N LEU A 206 6.09 -10.06 -3.92
CA LEU A 206 6.22 -11.35 -4.59
C LEU A 206 5.54 -12.52 -3.84
N PHE A 207 5.58 -12.53 -2.51
CA PHE A 207 4.91 -13.57 -1.73
C PHE A 207 3.39 -13.62 -1.94
N LEU A 208 2.76 -12.53 -2.38
CA LEU A 208 1.32 -12.48 -2.70
C LEU A 208 1.01 -13.06 -4.08
N VAL A 209 2.03 -13.24 -4.94
CA VAL A 209 1.90 -13.85 -6.27
C VAL A 209 1.75 -15.36 -6.16
N SER A 210 2.51 -16.00 -5.26
CA SER A 210 2.69 -17.45 -5.16
C SER A 210 2.16 -18.00 -3.84
N ASP A 211 0.87 -17.77 -3.55
CA ASP A 211 0.16 -18.35 -2.42
C ASP A 211 0.87 -18.18 -1.06
N GLY A 212 1.48 -17.03 -0.86
CA GLY A 212 2.15 -16.66 0.39
C GLY A 212 3.57 -17.22 0.54
N VAL A 213 4.15 -17.77 -0.54
CA VAL A 213 5.54 -18.22 -0.60
C VAL A 213 6.36 -17.23 -1.43
N ASP A 214 7.52 -16.88 -0.95
CA ASP A 214 8.57 -16.28 -1.76
C ASP A 214 9.33 -17.40 -2.47
N GLU A 215 9.05 -17.61 -3.75
CA GLU A 215 9.64 -18.71 -4.52
C GLU A 215 11.16 -18.59 -4.69
N THR A 216 11.70 -17.36 -4.63
CA THR A 216 13.14 -17.14 -4.75
C THR A 216 13.93 -17.66 -3.55
N THR A 217 13.29 -17.69 -2.37
CA THR A 217 13.89 -18.15 -1.12
C THR A 217 13.28 -19.46 -0.61
N GLY A 218 12.14 -19.87 -1.16
CA GLY A 218 11.33 -20.98 -0.68
C GLY A 218 10.63 -20.71 0.66
N ILE A 219 10.70 -19.48 1.18
CA ILE A 219 10.16 -19.14 2.49
C ILE A 219 8.67 -18.82 2.39
N ARG A 220 7.87 -19.43 3.26
CA ARG A 220 6.46 -19.11 3.42
C ARG A 220 6.31 -17.90 4.35
N VAL A 221 5.89 -16.77 3.79
CA VAL A 221 5.62 -15.52 4.53
C VAL A 221 4.26 -15.60 5.25
N VAL A 222 3.23 -16.09 4.55
CA VAL A 222 1.89 -16.34 5.10
C VAL A 222 1.30 -17.62 4.49
N SER A 223 0.20 -18.13 5.06
CA SER A 223 -0.51 -19.26 4.44
C SER A 223 -1.18 -18.83 3.12
N ALA A 224 -1.39 -19.78 2.20
CA ALA A 224 -2.10 -19.56 0.94
C ALA A 224 -3.49 -18.89 1.15
N GLN A 225 -4.21 -19.33 2.18
CA GLN A 225 -5.50 -18.74 2.53
C GLN A 225 -5.37 -17.24 2.90
N ARG A 226 -4.32 -16.85 3.65
CA ARG A 226 -4.09 -15.45 4.04
C ARG A 226 -3.64 -14.61 2.86
N ALA A 227 -2.74 -15.12 2.00
CA ALA A 227 -2.35 -14.44 0.77
C ALA A 227 -3.57 -14.13 -0.10
N ARG A 228 -4.43 -15.13 -0.35
CA ARG A 228 -5.67 -14.94 -1.10
C ARG A 228 -6.59 -13.89 -0.46
N ARG A 229 -6.74 -13.88 0.88
CA ARG A 229 -7.56 -12.90 1.60
C ARG A 229 -7.00 -11.48 1.50
N ILE A 230 -5.67 -11.32 1.57
CA ILE A 230 -5.00 -10.02 1.36
C ILE A 230 -5.28 -9.54 -0.06
N ASN A 231 -5.05 -10.38 -1.07
CA ASN A 231 -5.32 -10.04 -2.47
C ASN A 231 -6.80 -9.66 -2.70
N SER A 232 -7.75 -10.38 -2.08
CA SER A 232 -9.18 -10.05 -2.16
C SER A 232 -9.48 -8.68 -1.56
N LEU A 233 -8.89 -8.34 -0.40
CA LEU A 233 -9.03 -7.02 0.21
C LEU A 233 -8.37 -5.92 -0.63
N MET A 234 -7.20 -6.18 -1.23
CA MET A 234 -6.56 -5.25 -2.16
C MET A 234 -7.46 -4.96 -3.37
N MET A 235 -8.12 -5.98 -3.93
CA MET A 235 -9.07 -5.80 -5.03
C MET A 235 -10.24 -4.90 -4.64
N MET A 236 -10.84 -5.15 -3.46
CA MET A 236 -12.08 -4.50 -3.05
C MET A 236 -11.88 -3.13 -2.38
N CYS A 237 -10.76 -2.90 -1.71
CA CYS A 237 -10.54 -1.75 -0.82
C CYS A 237 -9.22 -1.01 -1.08
N GLY A 238 -8.41 -1.44 -2.06
CA GLY A 238 -7.03 -0.99 -2.19
C GLY A 238 -6.86 0.40 -2.81
N HIS A 239 -7.86 0.91 -3.52
CA HIS A 239 -7.80 2.18 -4.27
C HIS A 239 -8.80 3.21 -3.76
N TYR A 240 -9.04 3.24 -2.44
CA TYR A 240 -10.01 4.15 -1.82
C TYR A 240 -11.40 3.98 -2.48
N ASP A 241 -12.09 5.10 -2.78
CA ASP A 241 -13.39 5.06 -3.45
C ASP A 241 -13.29 4.67 -4.95
N GLY A 242 -12.08 4.57 -5.49
CA GLY A 242 -11.80 4.15 -6.86
C GLY A 242 -11.54 2.64 -7.03
N SER A 243 -11.74 1.82 -6.00
CA SER A 243 -11.43 0.37 -6.09
C SER A 243 -12.25 -0.36 -7.15
N GLY A 244 -13.52 -0.02 -7.31
CA GLY A 244 -14.38 -0.58 -8.35
C GLY A 244 -13.90 -0.23 -9.75
N GLU A 245 -13.58 1.05 -10.00
CA GLU A 245 -13.04 1.53 -11.28
C GLU A 245 -11.69 0.89 -11.61
N PHE A 246 -10.82 0.74 -10.60
CA PHE A 246 -9.53 0.07 -10.79
C PHE A 246 -9.72 -1.43 -11.12
N ALA A 247 -10.63 -2.11 -10.45
CA ALA A 247 -10.96 -3.51 -10.74
C ALA A 247 -11.53 -3.67 -12.15
N TYR A 248 -12.39 -2.74 -12.60
CA TYR A 248 -12.99 -2.75 -13.93
C TYR A 248 -11.94 -2.52 -15.04
N ARG A 249 -11.02 -1.57 -14.86
CA ARG A 249 -10.04 -1.19 -15.88
C ARG A 249 -8.81 -2.08 -15.89
N VAL A 250 -8.30 -2.43 -14.70
CA VAL A 250 -7.02 -3.15 -14.53
C VAL A 250 -7.25 -4.62 -14.19
N GLY A 251 -8.20 -4.90 -13.30
CA GLY A 251 -8.54 -6.27 -12.92
C GLY A 251 -7.42 -7.01 -12.20
N LEU A 252 -6.68 -6.29 -11.34
CA LEU A 252 -5.65 -6.85 -10.45
C LEU A 252 -5.89 -6.44 -9.00
N PRO A 253 -5.63 -7.30 -8.01
CA PRO A 253 -5.45 -6.86 -6.65
C PRO A 253 -4.41 -5.74 -6.59
N GLY A 254 -4.78 -4.57 -6.04
CA GLY A 254 -3.86 -3.44 -6.02
C GLY A 254 -4.00 -2.61 -4.76
N LYS A 255 -2.92 -1.93 -4.36
CA LYS A 255 -2.93 -0.95 -3.27
C LYS A 255 -2.20 0.31 -3.68
N SER A 256 -2.91 1.44 -3.61
CA SER A 256 -2.37 2.76 -3.91
C SER A 256 -1.90 3.49 -2.65
N GLY A 257 -1.01 4.45 -2.84
CA GLY A 257 -0.56 5.40 -1.83
C GLY A 257 -0.53 6.82 -2.39
N VAL A 258 -0.83 7.80 -1.53
CA VAL A 258 -0.85 9.23 -1.93
C VAL A 258 0.52 9.79 -2.31
N GLY A 259 1.60 9.04 -2.12
CA GLY A 259 2.91 9.32 -2.71
C GLY A 259 2.99 9.05 -4.22
N GLY A 260 1.90 8.55 -4.83
CA GLY A 260 1.82 8.24 -6.25
C GLY A 260 2.23 6.82 -6.63
N GLY A 261 2.50 5.95 -5.66
CA GLY A 261 2.80 4.55 -5.89
C GLY A 261 1.55 3.66 -5.95
N ILE A 262 1.63 2.57 -6.71
CA ILE A 262 0.66 1.46 -6.71
C ILE A 262 1.44 0.15 -6.69
N LEU A 263 1.13 -0.74 -5.76
CA LEU A 263 1.52 -2.15 -5.79
C LEU A 263 0.34 -2.95 -6.34
N ALA A 264 0.55 -3.71 -7.42
CA ALA A 264 -0.44 -4.60 -8.02
C ALA A 264 0.08 -6.04 -8.10
N ILE A 265 -0.79 -6.99 -7.87
CA ILE A 265 -0.44 -8.42 -7.86
C ILE A 265 -1.18 -9.13 -8.98
N ALA A 266 -0.44 -9.81 -9.84
CA ALA A 266 -0.98 -10.75 -10.81
C ALA A 266 -0.72 -12.18 -10.30
N PRO A 267 -1.71 -12.83 -9.66
CA PRO A 267 -1.51 -14.14 -9.03
C PRO A 267 -0.94 -15.17 -10.01
N GLY A 268 0.12 -15.86 -9.62
CA GLY A 268 0.85 -16.83 -10.44
C GLY A 268 1.66 -16.25 -11.60
N LYS A 269 1.70 -14.91 -11.77
CA LYS A 269 2.37 -14.26 -12.91
C LYS A 269 3.45 -13.26 -12.49
N GLY A 270 3.16 -12.39 -11.52
CA GLY A 270 4.15 -11.42 -11.03
C GLY A 270 3.58 -10.35 -10.12
N SER A 271 4.49 -9.62 -9.48
CA SER A 271 4.23 -8.43 -8.69
C SER A 271 4.68 -7.20 -9.48
N ILE A 272 3.83 -6.19 -9.52
CA ILE A 272 4.03 -4.98 -10.32
C ILE A 272 4.01 -3.77 -9.38
N ALA A 273 5.01 -2.92 -9.47
CA ALA A 273 5.00 -1.63 -8.78
C ALA A 273 5.14 -0.52 -9.81
N VAL A 274 4.32 0.50 -9.69
CA VAL A 274 4.39 1.70 -10.53
C VAL A 274 4.37 2.94 -9.63
N TRP A 275 5.14 3.95 -10.02
CA TRP A 275 5.18 5.23 -9.34
C TRP A 275 5.10 6.39 -10.34
N SER A 276 4.13 7.26 -10.12
CA SER A 276 4.03 8.59 -10.72
C SER A 276 3.28 9.48 -9.72
N PRO A 277 3.88 10.60 -9.26
CA PRO A 277 3.40 11.33 -8.09
C PRO A 277 2.09 12.09 -8.32
N GLY A 278 1.71 12.35 -9.56
CA GLY A 278 0.45 13.02 -9.87
C GLY A 278 -0.77 12.11 -9.64
N LEU A 279 -1.72 12.59 -8.84
CA LEU A 279 -2.91 11.87 -8.42
C LEU A 279 -4.15 12.33 -9.19
N ASP A 280 -5.12 11.43 -9.31
CA ASP A 280 -6.49 11.74 -9.70
C ASP A 280 -7.29 12.38 -8.55
N VAL A 281 -8.56 12.67 -8.78
CA VAL A 281 -9.45 13.28 -7.79
C VAL A 281 -9.77 12.37 -6.60
N LEU A 282 -9.51 11.07 -6.70
CA LEU A 282 -9.72 10.08 -5.66
C LEU A 282 -8.43 9.77 -4.87
N GLY A 283 -7.29 10.38 -5.25
CA GLY A 283 -6.01 10.21 -4.56
C GLY A 283 -5.17 9.02 -5.05
N ASN A 284 -5.50 8.46 -6.22
CA ASN A 284 -4.74 7.38 -6.85
C ASN A 284 -3.80 7.94 -7.94
N SER A 285 -2.64 7.30 -8.15
CA SER A 285 -1.72 7.71 -9.22
C SER A 285 -2.41 7.69 -10.58
N TYR A 286 -2.51 8.86 -11.22
CA TYR A 286 -3.21 9.02 -12.49
C TYR A 286 -2.51 8.24 -13.60
N LEU A 287 -1.22 8.48 -13.81
CA LEU A 287 -0.45 7.76 -14.83
C LEU A 287 -0.17 6.31 -14.43
N GLY A 288 0.01 6.05 -13.12
CA GLY A 288 0.20 4.69 -12.62
C GLY A 288 -0.98 3.78 -12.95
N THR A 289 -2.22 4.26 -12.77
CA THR A 289 -3.43 3.51 -13.15
C THR A 289 -3.50 3.25 -14.65
N ARG A 290 -3.18 4.25 -15.46
CA ARG A 290 -3.15 4.10 -16.94
C ARG A 290 -2.05 3.16 -17.41
N ALA A 291 -0.90 3.18 -16.75
CA ALA A 291 0.19 2.25 -17.05
C ALA A 291 -0.24 0.80 -16.80
N LEU A 292 -0.85 0.54 -15.63
CA LEU A 292 -1.33 -0.79 -15.28
C LEU A 292 -2.45 -1.27 -16.21
N GLU A 293 -3.38 -0.40 -16.60
CA GLU A 293 -4.43 -0.72 -17.59
C GLU A 293 -3.81 -1.15 -18.94
N ARG A 294 -2.89 -0.36 -19.49
CA ARG A 294 -2.19 -0.71 -20.74
C ARG A 294 -1.35 -1.97 -20.60
N PHE A 295 -0.66 -2.13 -19.46
CA PHE A 295 0.12 -3.32 -19.16
C PHE A 295 -0.74 -4.59 -19.19
N VAL A 296 -1.88 -4.56 -18.52
CA VAL A 296 -2.80 -5.70 -18.48
C VAL A 296 -3.40 -5.99 -19.86
N GLN A 297 -3.76 -4.98 -20.63
CA GLN A 297 -4.23 -5.13 -22.02
C GLN A 297 -3.19 -5.80 -22.92
N HIS A 298 -1.91 -5.45 -22.74
CA HIS A 298 -0.82 -6.04 -23.52
C HIS A 298 -0.49 -7.48 -23.09
N THR A 299 -0.49 -7.75 -21.79
CA THR A 299 0.00 -9.03 -21.22
C THR A 299 -1.11 -10.05 -20.96
N GLY A 300 -2.37 -9.62 -20.88
CA GLY A 300 -3.48 -10.47 -20.46
C GLY A 300 -3.38 -10.93 -19.00
N TRP A 301 -2.77 -10.11 -18.13
CA TRP A 301 -2.54 -10.50 -16.72
C TRP A 301 -3.73 -10.23 -15.79
N SER A 302 -4.85 -9.68 -16.31
CA SER A 302 -6.06 -9.54 -15.50
C SER A 302 -6.49 -10.86 -14.86
N VAL A 303 -6.99 -10.82 -13.61
CA VAL A 303 -7.59 -12.00 -12.97
C VAL A 303 -8.92 -12.40 -13.61
N PHE A 304 -9.51 -11.52 -14.42
CA PHE A 304 -10.77 -11.76 -15.14
C PHE A 304 -10.59 -12.31 -16.56
N GLY A 305 -9.33 -12.50 -16.98
CA GLY A 305 -8.99 -12.94 -18.32
C GLY A 305 -8.83 -11.76 -19.32
N HIS A 306 -8.85 -12.10 -20.62
CA HIS A 306 -8.76 -11.13 -21.73
C HIS A 306 -10.09 -10.46 -22.00
#